data_3e62be3634f6462a32236e8899c51dba
#
_entry.id   3e62be3634f6462a32236e8899c51dba
#
_cell.length_a   1.000
_cell.length_b   1.000
_cell.length_c   1.000
_cell.angle_alpha   90.00
_cell.angle_beta   90.00
_cell.angle_gamma   90.00
#
_symmetry.space_group_name_H-M   'P 1'
#
loop_
_entity.id
_entity.type
_entity.pdbx_description
1 polymer ?
#
loop_
_entity_poly.entity_id
_entity_poly.type
_entity_poly.pdbx_seq_one_letter_code
_entity_poly.pdbx_strand_id
1 'polypeptide(L)'
;MRHTTASVLSAVALAATLAACGTTDDPADDDEAPESSAEPITLTDARGEEITLEGPAVNVAGTEWNVIEYLISLGVQPVGVSDIEGFEKWNNSVELSPEATDIGTRGEPSLDTLATLDLDAVFVTDQLVEGAVEQIEENTPVIVVPGGDAEDPIGQMWDNLDLVAQATGTEDRAAGLREQFDEAVADGRSALAEAGAEGSTVAFSDAYQAGETITIRPFGEGSLIGGVLAELGFVNAWGTVEGLEFDPVYGLGATDVEGLAQLPDDSAFWYIGGAGETDPFAETLSDNSLWTSLPFSADAVRLPDSIWMFGGPASMIQFVDAAVETAS
;
A
#
# COMPACT_ATOMS: atom_id res chain seq x y z
N MET A 1 47.35 8.13 56.78
CA MET A 1 48.39 7.20 56.40
C MET A 1 48.47 7.30 54.88
N ARG A 2 49.37 8.13 54.27
CA ARG A 2 50.71 7.79 53.85
C ARG A 2 50.69 6.61 52.85
N HIS A 3 51.16 6.61 51.61
CA HIS A 3 52.20 7.34 50.90
C HIS A 3 51.93 7.20 49.37
N THR A 4 52.07 8.22 48.56
CA THR A 4 53.23 8.70 47.77
C THR A 4 53.75 7.78 46.66
N THR A 5 53.76 8.38 45.47
CA THR A 5 54.81 8.61 44.45
C THR A 5 55.03 7.44 43.47
N ALA A 6 55.36 7.61 42.22
CA ALA A 6 56.18 8.58 41.51
C ALA A 6 56.04 8.49 39.97
N SER A 7 56.31 9.58 39.33
CA SER A 7 56.54 9.85 37.93
C SER A 7 57.77 9.12 37.34
N VAL A 8 57.72 8.82 36.04
CA VAL A 8 58.95 8.87 35.19
C VAL A 8 58.58 9.41 33.80
N LEU A 9 59.13 10.57 33.49
CA LEU A 9 59.34 11.12 32.16
C LEU A 9 60.46 10.36 31.46
N SER A 10 60.36 10.19 30.14
CA SER A 10 61.54 10.16 29.25
C SER A 10 61.17 10.68 27.87
N ALA A 11 61.74 11.80 27.55
CA ALA A 11 61.83 12.41 26.22
C ALA A 11 63.13 11.92 25.54
N VAL A 12 63.19 11.99 24.21
CA VAL A 12 64.37 12.12 23.31
C VAL A 12 63.87 11.68 21.92
N ALA A 13 64.06 12.26 20.81
CA ALA A 13 64.63 13.46 20.19
C ALA A 13 64.56 13.23 18.67
N LEU A 14 64.15 14.21 17.99
CA LEU A 14 64.48 14.83 16.72
C LEU A 14 65.56 14.14 15.84
N ALA A 15 65.20 13.89 14.57
CA ALA A 15 66.14 14.02 13.43
C ALA A 15 65.40 14.40 12.15
N ALA A 16 65.61 15.60 11.68
CA ALA A 16 65.23 16.12 10.39
C ALA A 16 66.27 15.76 9.34
N THR A 17 65.86 15.36 8.14
CA THR A 17 66.65 15.53 6.92
C THR A 17 65.79 16.05 5.79
N LEU A 18 66.10 17.28 5.36
CA LEU A 18 65.67 17.86 4.10
C LEU A 18 66.44 17.21 2.95
N ALA A 19 65.74 16.85 1.89
CA ALA A 19 66.33 16.87 0.55
C ALA A 19 65.24 17.31 -0.45
N ALA A 20 65.49 18.43 -1.10
CA ALA A 20 64.67 19.06 -2.13
C ALA A 20 65.04 18.52 -3.52
N CYS A 21 64.04 18.61 -4.42
CA CYS A 21 64.02 18.85 -5.88
C CYS A 21 62.96 17.94 -6.48
N GLY A 22 61.79 18.35 -6.90
CA GLY A 22 61.56 19.31 -7.97
C GLY A 22 61.19 18.54 -9.25
N THR A 23 59.88 18.36 -9.50
CA THR A 23 59.30 18.41 -10.87
C THR A 23 57.79 18.60 -10.72
N THR A 24 57.29 19.61 -11.42
CA THR A 24 55.90 19.93 -11.67
C THR A 24 55.27 18.85 -12.53
N ASP A 25 54.28 18.15 -11.99
CA ASP A 25 53.22 17.52 -12.76
C ASP A 25 51.93 17.78 -11.99
N ASP A 26 50.93 18.37 -12.65
CA ASP A 26 49.59 18.57 -12.14
C ASP A 26 48.99 17.25 -11.72
N PRO A 27 48.47 17.12 -10.49
CA PRO A 27 47.56 16.03 -10.20
C PRO A 27 46.20 16.47 -10.83
N ALA A 28 45.76 15.69 -11.80
CA ALA A 28 44.35 15.64 -12.10
C ALA A 28 43.61 15.33 -10.79
N ASP A 29 42.71 16.23 -10.38
CA ASP A 29 41.73 15.93 -9.40
C ASP A 29 40.80 14.86 -10.02
N ASP A 30 41.07 13.59 -9.76
CA ASP A 30 40.07 12.56 -9.82
C ASP A 30 39.17 12.79 -8.58
N ASP A 31 38.16 13.62 -8.73
CA ASP A 31 36.96 13.56 -7.90
C ASP A 31 36.25 12.23 -8.23
N GLU A 32 36.75 11.13 -7.71
CA GLU A 32 35.96 9.94 -7.52
C GLU A 32 34.86 10.32 -6.52
N ALA A 33 33.62 10.49 -7.04
CA ALA A 33 32.43 10.51 -6.22
C ALA A 33 32.46 9.28 -5.30
N PRO A 34 32.07 9.40 -4.03
CA PRO A 34 32.06 8.26 -3.13
C PRO A 34 31.18 7.17 -3.75
N GLU A 35 31.79 6.07 -4.16
CA GLU A 35 31.07 4.88 -4.57
C GLU A 35 30.15 4.50 -3.39
N SER A 36 28.86 4.41 -3.67
CA SER A 36 27.88 3.88 -2.73
C SER A 36 28.37 2.50 -2.30
N SER A 37 28.71 2.34 -1.02
CA SER A 37 29.22 1.07 -0.48
C SER A 37 28.10 0.09 -0.14
N ALA A 38 26.87 0.33 -0.64
CA ALA A 38 25.75 -0.58 -0.48
C ALA A 38 25.96 -1.83 -1.35
N GLU A 39 25.62 -2.99 -0.83
CA GLU A 39 25.65 -4.23 -1.62
C GLU A 39 24.49 -4.22 -2.62
N PRO A 40 24.69 -4.67 -3.88
CA PRO A 40 23.62 -4.79 -4.85
C PRO A 40 22.50 -5.70 -4.35
N ILE A 41 21.27 -5.31 -4.62
CA ILE A 41 20.07 -6.10 -4.31
C ILE A 41 19.57 -6.75 -5.60
N THR A 42 19.37 -8.06 -5.58
CA THR A 42 18.75 -8.79 -6.70
C THR A 42 17.44 -9.38 -6.21
N LEU A 43 16.36 -9.12 -6.97
CA LEU A 43 15.02 -9.59 -6.68
C LEU A 43 14.34 -10.10 -7.95
N THR A 44 13.28 -10.87 -7.79
CA THR A 44 12.44 -11.32 -8.90
C THR A 44 11.06 -10.69 -8.77
N ASP A 45 10.59 -10.00 -9.79
CA ASP A 45 9.29 -9.32 -9.78
C ASP A 45 8.13 -10.22 -10.25
N ALA A 46 6.91 -9.66 -10.32
CA ALA A 46 5.71 -10.38 -10.74
C ALA A 46 5.79 -11.00 -12.15
N ARG A 47 6.64 -10.49 -13.03
CA ARG A 47 6.87 -11.03 -14.38
C ARG A 47 7.80 -12.24 -14.38
N GLY A 48 8.44 -12.53 -13.23
CA GLY A 48 9.53 -13.51 -13.14
C GLY A 48 10.85 -12.98 -13.69
N GLU A 49 10.98 -11.67 -13.86
CA GLU A 49 12.20 -10.99 -14.31
C GLU A 49 13.12 -10.76 -13.11
N GLU A 50 14.43 -11.01 -13.30
CA GLU A 50 15.45 -10.73 -12.32
C GLU A 50 15.91 -9.28 -12.46
N ILE A 51 15.73 -8.47 -11.41
CA ILE A 51 16.08 -7.05 -11.36
C ILE A 51 17.22 -6.88 -10.37
N THR A 52 18.26 -6.16 -10.78
CA THR A 52 19.39 -5.81 -9.91
C THR A 52 19.42 -4.30 -9.69
N LEU A 53 19.37 -3.90 -8.42
CA LEU A 53 19.56 -2.53 -7.95
C LEU A 53 20.98 -2.38 -7.40
N GLU A 54 21.56 -1.20 -7.52
CA GLU A 54 22.93 -0.89 -7.02
C GLU A 54 23.02 -0.80 -5.48
N GLY A 55 21.85 -0.88 -4.81
CA GLY A 55 21.65 -0.84 -3.37
C GLY A 55 20.16 -0.68 -3.08
N PRO A 56 19.77 -0.46 -1.80
CA PRO A 56 18.39 -0.16 -1.44
C PRO A 56 17.85 1.06 -2.20
N ALA A 57 16.71 0.90 -2.86
CA ALA A 57 16.06 1.98 -3.58
C ALA A 57 15.48 3.02 -2.59
N VAL A 58 15.90 4.27 -2.71
CA VAL A 58 15.51 5.38 -1.83
C VAL A 58 14.71 6.43 -2.59
N ASN A 59 15.21 6.84 -3.77
CA ASN A 59 14.49 7.74 -4.66
C ASN A 59 13.58 6.93 -5.57
N VAL A 60 12.34 6.77 -5.19
CA VAL A 60 11.42 5.86 -5.87
C VAL A 60 10.16 6.58 -6.35
N ALA A 61 9.52 6.01 -7.37
CA ALA A 61 8.19 6.43 -7.80
C ALA A 61 7.22 5.25 -7.75
N GLY A 62 5.95 5.55 -7.46
CA GLY A 62 4.86 4.58 -7.48
C GLY A 62 3.75 5.01 -8.45
N THR A 63 3.28 4.08 -9.27
CA THR A 63 2.22 4.34 -10.26
C THR A 63 0.84 3.89 -9.78
N GLU A 64 0.75 3.23 -8.65
CA GLU A 64 -0.49 2.74 -8.03
C GLU A 64 -0.54 3.02 -6.53
N TRP A 65 -1.74 3.26 -6.02
CA TRP A 65 -1.91 3.73 -4.63
C TRP A 65 -1.58 2.69 -3.57
N ASN A 66 -1.77 1.40 -3.85
CA ASN A 66 -1.31 0.34 -2.94
C ASN A 66 0.21 0.32 -2.80
N VAL A 67 0.92 0.46 -3.93
CA VAL A 67 2.38 0.51 -3.94
C VAL A 67 2.89 1.75 -3.19
N ILE A 68 2.24 2.90 -3.38
CA ILE A 68 2.55 4.14 -2.67
C ILE A 68 2.35 3.94 -1.15
N GLU A 69 1.25 3.29 -0.76
CA GLU A 69 1.00 2.96 0.65
C GLU A 69 2.07 2.01 1.21
N TYR A 70 2.47 0.97 0.46
CA TYR A 70 3.55 0.07 0.89
C TYR A 70 4.85 0.83 1.14
N LEU A 71 5.27 1.66 0.20
CA LEU A 71 6.49 2.47 0.33
C LEU A 71 6.46 3.33 1.58
N ILE A 72 5.37 4.10 1.78
CA ILE A 72 5.24 5.00 2.92
C ILE A 72 5.17 4.21 4.25
N SER A 73 4.44 3.10 4.29
CA SER A 73 4.35 2.22 5.46
C SER A 73 5.71 1.63 5.84
N LEU A 74 6.53 1.33 4.85
CA LEU A 74 7.92 0.88 5.02
C LEU A 74 8.89 2.02 5.39
N GLY A 75 8.41 3.27 5.44
CA GLY A 75 9.20 4.45 5.80
C GLY A 75 9.95 5.08 4.63
N VAL A 76 9.66 4.69 3.41
CA VAL A 76 10.22 5.24 2.18
C VAL A 76 9.19 6.20 1.58
N GLN A 77 9.51 7.50 1.54
CA GLN A 77 8.65 8.50 0.91
C GLN A 77 8.92 8.55 -0.60
N PRO A 78 7.95 8.20 -1.46
CA PRO A 78 8.15 8.27 -2.90
C PRO A 78 8.30 9.72 -3.35
N VAL A 79 9.25 9.97 -4.26
CA VAL A 79 9.47 11.29 -4.86
C VAL A 79 8.56 11.51 -6.07
N GLY A 80 8.06 10.44 -6.69
CA GLY A 80 7.07 10.45 -7.77
C GLY A 80 5.84 9.62 -7.41
N VAL A 81 4.65 10.20 -7.57
CA VAL A 81 3.37 9.58 -7.19
C VAL A 81 2.33 9.83 -8.27
N SER A 82 1.67 8.79 -8.77
CA SER A 82 0.56 8.96 -9.69
C SER A 82 -0.71 9.41 -8.97
N ASP A 83 -1.36 10.44 -9.51
CA ASP A 83 -2.67 10.94 -9.07
C ASP A 83 -2.69 11.23 -7.56
N ILE A 84 -1.89 12.22 -7.15
CA ILE A 84 -1.77 12.63 -5.73
C ILE A 84 -3.14 13.05 -5.16
N GLU A 85 -3.95 13.81 -5.93
CA GLU A 85 -5.27 14.24 -5.48
C GLU A 85 -6.20 13.04 -5.20
N GLY A 86 -6.17 12.04 -6.07
CA GLY A 86 -6.92 10.80 -5.88
C GLY A 86 -6.40 10.00 -4.69
N PHE A 87 -5.07 9.90 -4.53
CA PHE A 87 -4.47 9.21 -3.40
C PHE A 87 -4.91 9.81 -2.06
N GLU A 88 -4.77 11.12 -1.88
CA GLU A 88 -5.17 11.82 -0.66
C GLU A 88 -6.68 11.74 -0.38
N LYS A 89 -7.49 11.62 -1.43
CA LYS A 89 -8.94 11.46 -1.30
C LYS A 89 -9.36 10.08 -0.83
N TRP A 90 -8.65 9.02 -1.27
CA TRP A 90 -9.03 7.64 -1.06
C TRP A 90 -8.18 6.90 -0.02
N ASN A 91 -7.04 7.46 0.39
CA ASN A 91 -6.14 6.86 1.37
C ASN A 91 -5.70 7.88 2.40
N ASN A 92 -6.03 7.66 3.66
CA ASN A 92 -5.55 8.44 4.79
C ASN A 92 -4.83 7.59 5.83
N SER A 93 -4.51 6.34 5.49
CA SER A 93 -3.79 5.42 6.38
C SER A 93 -2.32 5.80 6.57
N VAL A 94 -1.77 6.53 5.60
CA VAL A 94 -0.39 7.01 5.58
C VAL A 94 -0.34 8.47 5.15
N GLU A 95 0.71 9.19 5.55
CA GLU A 95 0.91 10.59 5.19
C GLU A 95 1.92 10.72 4.06
N LEU A 96 1.48 11.22 2.89
CA LEU A 96 2.34 11.49 1.76
C LEU A 96 3.15 12.77 1.99
N SER A 97 4.43 12.75 1.62
CA SER A 97 5.27 13.95 1.65
C SER A 97 4.71 15.04 0.72
N PRO A 98 4.59 16.29 1.20
CA PRO A 98 4.17 17.42 0.35
C PRO A 98 5.20 17.77 -0.74
N GLU A 99 6.38 17.16 -0.71
CA GLU A 99 7.43 17.33 -1.72
C GLU A 99 7.31 16.32 -2.88
N ALA A 100 6.39 15.35 -2.79
CA ALA A 100 6.14 14.38 -3.85
C ALA A 100 5.69 15.08 -5.15
N THR A 101 6.22 14.62 -6.27
CA THR A 101 5.85 15.11 -7.60
C THR A 101 4.75 14.26 -8.18
N ASP A 102 3.65 14.88 -8.64
CA ASP A 102 2.62 14.17 -9.39
C ASP A 102 3.17 13.75 -10.76
N ILE A 103 3.18 12.44 -11.00
CA ILE A 103 3.69 11.85 -12.25
C ILE A 103 2.57 11.50 -13.25
N GLY A 104 1.36 12.00 -13.06
CA GLY A 104 0.21 11.78 -13.96
C GLY A 104 -0.80 10.80 -13.42
N THR A 105 -1.67 10.28 -14.26
CA THR A 105 -2.73 9.36 -13.83
C THR A 105 -2.21 7.96 -13.58
N ARG A 106 -2.91 7.22 -12.72
CA ARG A 106 -2.70 5.78 -12.54
C ARG A 106 -2.86 5.08 -13.89
N GLY A 107 -1.96 4.17 -14.21
CA GLY A 107 -1.97 3.46 -15.49
C GLY A 107 -1.37 4.21 -16.70
N GLU A 108 -1.27 5.55 -16.65
CA GLU A 108 -0.67 6.37 -17.71
C GLU A 108 0.28 7.43 -17.10
N PRO A 109 1.40 7.04 -16.47
CA PRO A 109 2.35 8.00 -15.90
C PRO A 109 3.02 8.81 -16.98
N SER A 110 3.35 10.06 -16.65
CA SER A 110 4.11 10.97 -17.52
C SER A 110 5.57 10.55 -17.60
N LEU A 111 5.97 9.96 -18.71
CA LEU A 111 7.37 9.57 -18.96
C LEU A 111 8.32 10.78 -18.91
N ASP A 112 7.86 11.93 -19.41
CA ASP A 112 8.64 13.17 -19.36
C ASP A 112 8.90 13.63 -17.92
N THR A 113 7.91 13.49 -17.05
CA THR A 113 8.05 13.81 -15.61
C THR A 113 8.96 12.82 -14.92
N LEU A 114 8.75 11.51 -15.13
CA LEU A 114 9.62 10.46 -14.58
C LEU A 114 11.08 10.67 -14.96
N ALA A 115 11.37 11.02 -16.19
CA ALA A 115 12.73 11.28 -16.67
C ALA A 115 13.41 12.51 -16.03
N THR A 116 12.66 13.37 -15.33
CA THR A 116 13.24 14.50 -14.56
C THR A 116 13.59 14.13 -13.12
N LEU A 117 13.10 13.00 -12.64
CA LEU A 117 13.36 12.50 -11.32
C LEU A 117 14.58 11.57 -11.38
N ASP A 118 15.50 11.71 -10.45
CA ASP A 118 16.67 10.84 -10.34
C ASP A 118 16.27 9.60 -9.52
N LEU A 119 15.68 8.62 -10.22
CA LEU A 119 15.03 7.47 -9.58
C LEU A 119 15.94 6.24 -9.55
N ASP A 120 15.99 5.59 -8.38
CA ASP A 120 16.62 4.27 -8.21
C ASP A 120 15.72 3.15 -8.76
N ALA A 121 14.39 3.30 -8.64
CA ALA A 121 13.39 2.37 -9.15
C ALA A 121 12.01 3.01 -9.33
N VAL A 122 11.21 2.42 -10.24
CA VAL A 122 9.77 2.70 -10.38
C VAL A 122 8.99 1.44 -10.05
N PHE A 123 8.05 1.55 -9.11
CA PHE A 123 7.15 0.47 -8.74
C PHE A 123 5.82 0.62 -9.47
N VAL A 124 5.39 -0.43 -10.13
CA VAL A 124 4.15 -0.47 -10.93
C VAL A 124 3.34 -1.74 -10.58
N THR A 125 2.05 -1.76 -10.90
CA THR A 125 1.31 -3.02 -10.86
C THR A 125 1.16 -3.61 -12.26
N ASP A 126 1.03 -4.93 -12.33
CA ASP A 126 0.86 -5.68 -13.57
C ASP A 126 -0.47 -5.37 -14.28
N GLN A 127 -1.43 -4.79 -13.57
CA GLN A 127 -2.78 -4.51 -14.09
C GLN A 127 -2.93 -3.13 -14.75
N LEU A 128 -2.12 -2.14 -14.37
CA LEU A 128 -2.40 -0.74 -14.70
C LEU A 128 -1.35 -0.07 -15.59
N VAL A 129 -0.17 -0.63 -15.77
CA VAL A 129 0.93 -0.01 -16.54
C VAL A 129 1.37 -0.85 -17.74
N GLU A 130 0.50 -1.74 -18.23
CA GLU A 130 0.80 -2.52 -19.43
C GLU A 130 1.09 -1.58 -20.64
N GLY A 131 2.27 -1.73 -21.23
CA GLY A 131 2.74 -0.95 -22.38
C GLY A 131 3.63 0.27 -22.05
N ALA A 132 3.68 0.75 -20.82
CA ALA A 132 4.59 1.82 -20.40
C ALA A 132 5.90 1.28 -19.78
N VAL A 133 5.89 0.05 -19.29
CA VAL A 133 7.01 -0.57 -18.57
C VAL A 133 8.30 -0.54 -19.40
N GLU A 134 8.27 -1.01 -20.64
CA GLU A 134 9.44 -1.07 -21.52
C GLU A 134 10.07 0.31 -21.73
N GLN A 135 9.25 1.38 -21.79
CA GLN A 135 9.75 2.74 -22.01
C GLN A 135 10.40 3.31 -20.74
N ILE A 136 9.88 2.97 -19.57
CA ILE A 136 10.48 3.38 -18.29
C ILE A 136 11.80 2.64 -18.08
N GLU A 137 11.86 1.34 -18.41
CA GLU A 137 13.05 0.49 -18.28
C GLU A 137 14.23 0.94 -19.15
N GLU A 138 14.00 1.75 -20.18
CA GLU A 138 15.12 2.33 -20.95
C GLU A 138 16.06 3.17 -20.08
N ASN A 139 15.58 3.69 -18.93
CA ASN A 139 16.33 4.64 -18.10
C ASN A 139 16.36 4.29 -16.62
N THR A 140 15.36 3.56 -16.11
CA THR A 140 15.18 3.31 -14.67
C THR A 140 14.68 1.89 -14.44
N PRO A 141 15.23 1.14 -13.47
CA PRO A 141 14.70 -0.17 -13.12
C PRO A 141 13.20 -0.10 -12.78
N VAL A 142 12.41 -1.03 -13.32
CA VAL A 142 10.98 -1.18 -13.00
C VAL A 142 10.77 -2.46 -12.23
N ILE A 143 10.04 -2.34 -11.12
CA ILE A 143 9.62 -3.47 -10.30
C ILE A 143 8.11 -3.61 -10.43
N VAL A 144 7.68 -4.70 -11.04
CA VAL A 144 6.25 -5.01 -11.23
C VAL A 144 5.75 -5.78 -10.02
N VAL A 145 4.74 -5.22 -9.36
CA VAL A 145 4.08 -5.79 -8.18
C VAL A 145 2.74 -6.38 -8.64
N PRO A 146 2.35 -7.60 -8.23
CA PRO A 146 1.03 -8.13 -8.55
C PRO A 146 -0.10 -7.22 -8.07
N GLY A 147 -1.16 -7.09 -8.84
CA GLY A 147 -2.33 -6.28 -8.45
C GLY A 147 -3.09 -6.90 -7.28
N GLY A 148 -3.33 -8.19 -7.33
CA GLY A 148 -4.01 -8.96 -6.28
C GLY A 148 -4.08 -10.44 -6.64
N ASP A 149 -4.59 -11.25 -5.72
CA ASP A 149 -4.91 -12.67 -5.92
C ASP A 149 -6.18 -13.02 -5.12
N ALA A 150 -7.27 -13.34 -5.81
CA ALA A 150 -8.53 -13.68 -5.14
C ALA A 150 -8.52 -15.10 -4.49
N GLU A 151 -7.49 -15.91 -4.70
CA GLU A 151 -7.32 -17.18 -3.98
C GLU A 151 -6.67 -16.99 -2.61
N ASP A 152 -5.80 -15.98 -2.47
CA ASP A 152 -5.12 -15.62 -1.21
C ASP A 152 -4.87 -14.10 -1.10
N PRO A 153 -5.91 -13.29 -0.90
CA PRO A 153 -5.77 -11.83 -0.98
C PRO A 153 -4.87 -11.23 0.13
N ILE A 154 -4.89 -11.80 1.32
CA ILE A 154 -4.03 -11.34 2.43
C ILE A 154 -2.59 -11.81 2.22
N GLY A 155 -2.38 -13.06 1.78
CA GLY A 155 -1.06 -13.56 1.44
C GLY A 155 -0.42 -12.72 0.34
N GLN A 156 -1.17 -12.39 -0.73
CA GLN A 156 -0.67 -11.53 -1.80
C GLN A 156 -0.32 -10.11 -1.32
N MET A 157 -1.10 -9.52 -0.42
CA MET A 157 -0.76 -8.24 0.20
C MET A 157 0.61 -8.29 0.90
N TRP A 158 0.88 -9.39 1.62
CA TRP A 158 2.17 -9.58 2.30
C TRP A 158 3.32 -9.84 1.34
N ASP A 159 3.10 -10.64 0.30
CA ASP A 159 4.12 -10.90 -0.73
C ASP A 159 4.50 -9.61 -1.46
N ASN A 160 3.51 -8.76 -1.74
CA ASN A 160 3.74 -7.45 -2.33
C ASN A 160 4.55 -6.53 -1.40
N LEU A 161 4.19 -6.47 -0.12
CA LEU A 161 4.93 -5.67 0.87
C LEU A 161 6.38 -6.18 1.00
N ASP A 162 6.58 -7.50 1.05
CA ASP A 162 7.90 -8.11 1.19
C ASP A 162 8.77 -7.84 -0.06
N LEU A 163 8.18 -7.84 -1.26
CA LEU A 163 8.89 -7.48 -2.51
C LEU A 163 9.36 -6.02 -2.48
N VAL A 164 8.48 -5.09 -2.07
CA VAL A 164 8.83 -3.67 -1.92
C VAL A 164 9.87 -3.48 -0.82
N ALA A 165 9.73 -4.19 0.30
CA ALA A 165 10.70 -4.15 1.41
C ALA A 165 12.08 -4.65 1.00
N GLN A 166 12.16 -5.74 0.23
CA GLN A 166 13.42 -6.26 -0.31
C GLN A 166 14.11 -5.23 -1.20
N ALA A 167 13.35 -4.57 -2.09
CA ALA A 167 13.90 -3.56 -3.00
C ALA A 167 14.40 -2.31 -2.26
N THR A 168 13.80 -1.99 -1.12
CA THR A 168 14.11 -0.78 -0.34
C THR A 168 14.98 -1.05 0.89
N GLY A 169 15.31 -2.33 1.18
CA GLY A 169 16.11 -2.72 2.36
C GLY A 169 15.38 -2.47 3.68
N THR A 170 14.07 -2.68 3.72
CA THR A 170 13.20 -2.35 4.87
C THR A 170 12.46 -3.56 5.45
N GLU A 171 13.03 -4.77 5.31
CA GLU A 171 12.40 -6.04 5.68
C GLU A 171 12.05 -6.11 7.19
N ASP A 172 12.89 -5.53 8.05
CA ASP A 172 12.58 -5.44 9.48
C ASP A 172 11.30 -4.63 9.75
N ARG A 173 11.04 -3.61 8.93
CA ARG A 173 9.83 -2.81 9.04
C ARG A 173 8.61 -3.57 8.53
N ALA A 174 8.75 -4.32 7.45
CA ALA A 174 7.68 -5.21 6.95
C ALA A 174 7.27 -6.24 8.03
N ALA A 175 8.24 -6.85 8.71
CA ALA A 175 7.97 -7.75 9.82
C ALA A 175 7.18 -7.07 10.96
N GLY A 176 7.55 -5.83 11.31
CA GLY A 176 6.82 -5.05 12.33
C GLY A 176 5.40 -4.67 11.92
N LEU A 177 5.14 -4.43 10.64
CA LEU A 177 3.78 -4.18 10.12
C LEU A 177 2.91 -5.44 10.18
N ARG A 178 3.49 -6.61 9.92
CA ARG A 178 2.80 -7.89 10.05
C ARG A 178 2.37 -8.14 11.51
N GLU A 179 3.26 -7.91 12.47
CA GLU A 179 2.92 -8.02 13.90
C GLU A 179 1.79 -7.06 14.29
N GLN A 180 1.81 -5.82 13.81
CA GLN A 180 0.75 -4.84 14.10
C GLN A 180 -0.61 -5.25 13.51
N PHE A 181 -0.64 -5.78 12.30
CA PHE A 181 -1.88 -6.28 11.69
C PHE A 181 -2.42 -7.49 12.46
N ASP A 182 -1.58 -8.47 12.77
CA ASP A 182 -1.98 -9.66 13.52
C ASP A 182 -2.54 -9.29 14.92
N GLU A 183 -1.95 -8.30 15.59
CA GLU A 183 -2.44 -7.77 16.86
C GLU A 183 -3.80 -7.08 16.69
N ALA A 184 -3.96 -6.22 15.67
CA ALA A 184 -5.23 -5.54 15.40
C ALA A 184 -6.37 -6.54 15.11
N VAL A 185 -6.11 -7.57 14.30
CA VAL A 185 -7.09 -8.63 14.02
C VAL A 185 -7.44 -9.41 15.29
N ALA A 186 -6.44 -9.79 16.10
CA ALA A 186 -6.67 -10.54 17.34
C ALA A 186 -7.49 -9.74 18.37
N ASP A 187 -7.16 -8.47 18.55
CA ASP A 187 -7.89 -7.54 19.43
C ASP A 187 -9.32 -7.31 18.90
N GLY A 188 -9.45 -7.11 17.58
CA GLY A 188 -10.74 -6.96 16.91
C GLY A 188 -11.66 -8.15 17.11
N ARG A 189 -11.15 -9.37 16.92
CA ARG A 189 -11.91 -10.61 17.20
C ARG A 189 -12.38 -10.70 18.64
N SER A 190 -11.51 -10.34 19.58
CA SER A 190 -11.87 -10.32 21.00
C SER A 190 -13.00 -9.34 21.29
N ALA A 191 -12.93 -8.13 20.75
CA ALA A 191 -13.96 -7.10 20.92
C ALA A 191 -15.29 -7.54 20.31
N LEU A 192 -15.28 -8.11 19.11
CA LEU A 192 -16.48 -8.62 18.43
C LEU A 192 -17.12 -9.79 19.19
N ALA A 193 -16.33 -10.69 19.76
CA ALA A 193 -16.84 -11.78 20.60
C ALA A 193 -17.49 -11.24 21.87
N GLU A 194 -16.91 -10.23 22.53
CA GLU A 194 -17.49 -9.57 23.71
C GLU A 194 -18.79 -8.83 23.38
N ALA A 195 -18.88 -8.22 22.20
CA ALA A 195 -20.08 -7.56 21.68
C ALA A 195 -21.17 -8.55 21.21
N GLY A 196 -20.82 -9.85 21.03
CA GLY A 196 -21.74 -10.86 20.49
C GLY A 196 -21.96 -10.75 18.98
N ALA A 197 -21.03 -10.12 18.27
CA ALA A 197 -21.06 -9.90 16.83
C ALA A 197 -20.29 -10.97 16.02
N GLU A 198 -19.64 -11.93 16.68
CA GLU A 198 -18.95 -13.04 16.03
C GLU A 198 -19.91 -13.84 15.15
N GLY A 199 -19.52 -14.12 13.90
CA GLY A 199 -20.33 -14.86 12.94
C GLY A 199 -21.45 -14.04 12.29
N SER A 200 -21.53 -12.73 12.51
CA SER A 200 -22.48 -11.86 11.83
C SER A 200 -22.23 -11.85 10.34
N THR A 201 -23.31 -11.74 9.56
CA THR A 201 -23.27 -11.70 8.10
C THR A 201 -23.12 -10.27 7.62
N VAL A 202 -22.08 -9.99 6.82
CA VAL A 202 -21.76 -8.64 6.31
C VAL A 202 -21.71 -8.64 4.80
N ALA A 203 -22.39 -7.67 4.18
CA ALA A 203 -22.24 -7.32 2.76
C ALA A 203 -21.47 -6.00 2.68
N PHE A 204 -20.18 -6.06 2.32
CA PHE A 204 -19.39 -4.86 2.08
C PHE A 204 -19.33 -4.52 0.59
N SER A 205 -19.50 -3.23 0.27
CA SER A 205 -19.50 -2.72 -1.10
C SER A 205 -18.96 -1.30 -1.18
N ASP A 206 -18.58 -0.91 -2.38
CA ASP A 206 -18.66 0.48 -2.82
C ASP A 206 -19.67 0.62 -3.97
N ALA A 207 -19.86 1.82 -4.44
CA ALA A 207 -20.71 2.06 -5.61
C ALA A 207 -20.25 3.31 -6.35
N TYR A 208 -20.43 3.28 -7.65
CA TYR A 208 -20.14 4.44 -8.50
C TYR A 208 -21.28 4.67 -9.49
N GLN A 209 -21.44 5.93 -9.85
CA GLN A 209 -22.46 6.34 -10.80
C GLN A 209 -21.87 6.50 -12.21
N ALA A 210 -22.44 5.79 -13.19
CA ALA A 210 -22.12 5.93 -14.59
C ALA A 210 -23.36 6.44 -15.35
N GLY A 211 -23.43 7.74 -15.55
CA GLY A 211 -24.63 8.39 -16.13
C GLY A 211 -25.83 8.31 -15.19
N GLU A 212 -26.91 7.66 -15.61
CA GLU A 212 -28.13 7.46 -14.79
C GLU A 212 -28.14 6.12 -14.02
N THR A 213 -27.08 5.29 -14.21
CA THR A 213 -27.01 3.96 -13.61
C THR A 213 -26.04 3.99 -12.44
N ILE A 214 -26.45 3.39 -11.33
CA ILE A 214 -25.54 3.06 -10.22
C ILE A 214 -25.07 1.64 -10.42
N THR A 215 -23.75 1.46 -10.40
CA THR A 215 -23.11 0.14 -10.31
C THR A 215 -22.64 -0.04 -8.88
N ILE A 216 -23.10 -1.10 -8.25
CA ILE A 216 -22.66 -1.53 -6.93
C ILE A 216 -21.58 -2.58 -7.15
N ARG A 217 -20.48 -2.45 -6.43
CA ARG A 217 -19.35 -3.33 -6.54
C ARG A 217 -19.21 -4.15 -5.25
N PRO A 218 -19.71 -5.40 -5.24
CA PRO A 218 -19.53 -6.34 -4.15
C PRO A 218 -18.07 -6.72 -3.94
N PHE A 219 -17.64 -6.76 -2.69
CA PHE A 219 -16.36 -7.30 -2.26
C PHE A 219 -16.59 -8.74 -1.78
N GLY A 220 -16.26 -9.72 -2.63
CA GLY A 220 -16.40 -11.14 -2.34
C GLY A 220 -15.36 -11.64 -1.33
N GLU A 221 -15.43 -12.93 -1.01
CA GLU A 221 -14.48 -13.60 -0.08
C GLU A 221 -13.01 -13.48 -0.56
N GLY A 222 -12.79 -13.49 -1.89
CA GLY A 222 -11.48 -13.33 -2.50
C GLY A 222 -10.98 -11.88 -2.60
N SER A 223 -11.74 -10.88 -2.14
CA SER A 223 -11.23 -9.52 -2.04
C SER A 223 -10.41 -9.33 -0.76
N LEU A 224 -9.49 -8.36 -0.77
CA LEU A 224 -8.68 -8.06 0.42
C LEU A 224 -9.57 -7.72 1.63
N ILE A 225 -10.61 -6.92 1.43
CA ILE A 225 -11.62 -6.62 2.45
C ILE A 225 -12.35 -7.89 2.89
N GLY A 226 -12.74 -8.77 1.94
CA GLY A 226 -13.39 -10.04 2.26
C GLY A 226 -12.50 -10.96 3.09
N GLY A 227 -11.21 -11.01 2.80
CA GLY A 227 -10.21 -11.72 3.59
C GLY A 227 -10.10 -11.18 5.02
N VAL A 228 -10.03 -9.85 5.18
CA VAL A 228 -9.96 -9.23 6.52
C VAL A 228 -11.27 -9.44 7.32
N LEU A 229 -12.43 -9.36 6.67
CA LEU A 229 -13.71 -9.71 7.32
C LEU A 229 -13.73 -11.16 7.81
N ALA A 230 -13.21 -12.10 7.01
CA ALA A 230 -13.11 -13.50 7.39
C ALA A 230 -12.14 -13.71 8.57
N GLU A 231 -10.99 -13.01 8.59
CA GLU A 231 -10.06 -13.01 9.72
C GLU A 231 -10.72 -12.47 10.99
N LEU A 232 -11.60 -11.50 10.91
CA LEU A 232 -12.38 -10.98 12.04
C LEU A 232 -13.51 -11.92 12.48
N GLY A 233 -13.82 -12.95 11.69
CA GLY A 233 -14.86 -13.94 11.99
C GLY A 233 -16.25 -13.58 11.44
N PHE A 234 -16.37 -12.61 10.56
CA PHE A 234 -17.61 -12.32 9.83
C PHE A 234 -17.86 -13.32 8.69
N VAL A 235 -19.12 -13.44 8.30
CA VAL A 235 -19.56 -14.21 7.13
C VAL A 235 -19.84 -13.25 5.99
N ASN A 236 -19.20 -13.46 4.85
CA ASN A 236 -19.43 -12.63 3.67
C ASN A 236 -20.81 -12.96 3.04
N ALA A 237 -21.71 -11.98 3.01
CA ALA A 237 -23.07 -12.16 2.50
C ALA A 237 -23.09 -12.36 0.97
N TRP A 238 -22.14 -11.82 0.23
CA TRP A 238 -22.11 -11.88 -1.22
C TRP A 238 -21.94 -13.28 -1.77
N GLY A 239 -21.37 -14.21 -1.00
CA GLY A 239 -21.28 -15.63 -1.36
C GLY A 239 -22.65 -16.33 -1.48
N THR A 240 -23.73 -15.72 -1.00
CA THR A 240 -25.09 -16.27 -1.07
C THR A 240 -25.85 -15.84 -2.31
N VAL A 241 -25.36 -14.87 -3.07
CA VAL A 241 -26.04 -14.30 -4.26
C VAL A 241 -25.79 -15.20 -5.47
N GLU A 242 -26.87 -15.80 -5.98
CA GLU A 242 -26.79 -16.72 -7.13
C GLU A 242 -26.41 -15.99 -8.42
N GLY A 243 -25.43 -16.53 -9.15
CA GLY A 243 -24.99 -16.03 -10.45
C GLY A 243 -24.15 -14.76 -10.39
N LEU A 244 -23.77 -14.29 -9.21
CA LEU A 244 -22.78 -13.23 -9.06
C LEU A 244 -21.38 -13.82 -9.30
N GLU A 245 -20.70 -13.28 -10.30
CA GLU A 245 -19.33 -13.68 -10.63
C GLU A 245 -18.33 -12.67 -10.04
N PHE A 246 -17.22 -13.15 -9.55
CA PHE A 246 -16.14 -12.33 -9.01
C PHE A 246 -14.90 -12.44 -9.89
N ASP A 247 -14.20 -11.34 -10.11
CA ASP A 247 -12.95 -11.37 -10.85
C ASP A 247 -11.86 -12.11 -10.05
N PRO A 248 -10.92 -12.80 -10.76
CA PRO A 248 -9.94 -13.65 -10.10
C PRO A 248 -8.75 -12.89 -9.50
N VAL A 249 -8.65 -11.57 -9.71
CA VAL A 249 -7.54 -10.75 -9.22
C VAL A 249 -7.93 -10.04 -7.93
N TYR A 250 -9.02 -9.30 -7.96
CA TYR A 250 -9.44 -8.47 -6.82
C TYR A 250 -10.63 -9.03 -6.03
N GLY A 251 -11.24 -10.13 -6.51
CA GLY A 251 -12.42 -10.71 -5.87
C GLY A 251 -13.64 -9.81 -5.87
N LEU A 252 -13.78 -8.95 -6.89
CA LEU A 252 -14.87 -7.99 -7.01
C LEU A 252 -15.96 -8.49 -7.94
N GLY A 253 -17.20 -8.28 -7.53
CA GLY A 253 -18.37 -8.46 -8.38
C GLY A 253 -18.89 -7.15 -8.97
N ALA A 254 -19.93 -7.24 -9.78
CA ALA A 254 -20.69 -6.09 -10.25
C ALA A 254 -22.18 -6.44 -10.22
N THR A 255 -22.96 -5.56 -9.61
CA THR A 255 -24.42 -5.71 -9.51
C THR A 255 -25.11 -4.34 -9.51
N ASP A 256 -26.41 -4.36 -9.43
CA ASP A 256 -27.28 -3.20 -9.25
C ASP A 256 -28.18 -3.39 -8.01
N VAL A 257 -29.20 -2.55 -7.87
CA VAL A 257 -30.12 -2.59 -6.73
C VAL A 257 -30.92 -3.90 -6.70
N GLU A 258 -31.21 -4.52 -7.85
CA GLU A 258 -31.89 -5.81 -7.91
C GLU A 258 -31.03 -6.94 -7.31
N GLY A 259 -29.70 -6.87 -7.47
CA GLY A 259 -28.81 -7.83 -6.83
C GLY A 259 -28.79 -7.74 -5.32
N LEU A 260 -28.95 -6.54 -4.76
CA LEU A 260 -29.07 -6.36 -3.31
C LEU A 260 -30.27 -7.11 -2.71
N ALA A 261 -31.34 -7.28 -3.47
CA ALA A 261 -32.54 -7.99 -3.01
C ALA A 261 -32.32 -9.52 -2.81
N GLN A 262 -31.16 -10.05 -3.20
CA GLN A 262 -30.80 -11.46 -2.99
C GLN A 262 -29.99 -11.67 -1.71
N LEU A 263 -29.52 -10.59 -1.08
CA LEU A 263 -28.81 -10.68 0.20
C LEU A 263 -29.75 -11.19 1.31
N PRO A 264 -29.25 -11.93 2.29
CA PRO A 264 -30.01 -12.30 3.48
C PRO A 264 -30.58 -11.08 4.19
N ASP A 265 -31.83 -11.19 4.67
CA ASP A 265 -32.56 -10.10 5.34
C ASP A 265 -31.86 -9.56 6.59
N ASP A 266 -31.04 -10.37 7.24
CA ASP A 266 -30.28 -10.08 8.46
C ASP A 266 -28.84 -9.66 8.21
N SER A 267 -28.47 -9.41 6.95
CA SER A 267 -27.13 -8.92 6.62
C SER A 267 -26.93 -7.48 7.13
N ALA A 268 -25.77 -7.23 7.74
CA ALA A 268 -25.28 -5.87 7.90
C ALA A 268 -24.76 -5.37 6.54
N PHE A 269 -25.26 -4.25 6.06
CA PHE A 269 -24.80 -3.65 4.80
C PHE A 269 -23.86 -2.49 5.10
N TRP A 270 -22.60 -2.69 4.77
CA TRP A 270 -21.54 -1.70 4.95
C TRP A 270 -20.98 -1.24 3.61
N TYR A 271 -20.65 0.05 3.53
CA TYR A 271 -20.09 0.60 2.31
C TYR A 271 -19.11 1.73 2.60
N ILE A 272 -18.35 2.09 1.60
CA ILE A 272 -17.33 3.13 1.69
C ILE A 272 -17.38 4.04 0.47
N GLY A 273 -16.78 5.24 0.59
CA GLY A 273 -16.59 6.19 -0.49
C GLY A 273 -15.36 7.06 -0.26
N GLY A 274 -14.94 7.76 -1.29
CA GLY A 274 -13.88 8.76 -1.18
C GLY A 274 -14.33 10.00 -0.43
N ALA A 275 -13.40 10.70 0.18
CA ALA A 275 -13.69 11.92 0.92
C ALA A 275 -14.42 12.95 0.04
N GLY A 276 -15.55 13.43 0.52
CA GLY A 276 -16.37 14.43 -0.17
C GLY A 276 -17.16 13.94 -1.39
N GLU A 277 -17.20 12.64 -1.64
CA GLU A 277 -18.07 12.07 -2.68
C GLU A 277 -19.52 12.01 -2.25
N THR A 278 -20.43 12.18 -3.25
CA THR A 278 -21.87 11.96 -3.06
C THR A 278 -22.12 10.54 -2.58
N ASP A 279 -22.94 10.41 -1.54
CA ASP A 279 -23.30 9.11 -0.99
C ASP A 279 -24.25 8.35 -1.94
N PRO A 280 -23.82 7.22 -2.53
CA PRO A 280 -24.64 6.51 -3.49
C PRO A 280 -25.88 5.88 -2.86
N PHE A 281 -25.83 5.46 -1.60
CA PHE A 281 -26.93 4.78 -0.92
C PHE A 281 -27.84 5.75 -0.16
N ALA A 282 -27.26 6.69 0.57
CA ALA A 282 -28.06 7.65 1.36
C ALA A 282 -28.59 8.82 0.53
N GLU A 283 -27.95 9.19 -0.59
CA GLU A 283 -28.39 10.29 -1.43
C GLU A 283 -28.97 9.81 -2.76
N THR A 284 -28.18 9.09 -3.59
CA THR A 284 -28.60 8.76 -4.95
C THR A 284 -29.72 7.71 -4.96
N LEU A 285 -29.67 6.70 -4.09
CA LEU A 285 -30.68 5.66 -3.97
C LEU A 285 -31.82 5.99 -2.96
N SER A 286 -31.77 7.16 -2.32
CA SER A 286 -32.73 7.55 -1.29
C SER A 286 -34.21 7.46 -1.74
N ASP A 287 -34.50 7.76 -3.01
CA ASP A 287 -35.83 7.68 -3.61
C ASP A 287 -36.10 6.37 -4.36
N ASN A 288 -35.13 5.44 -4.39
CA ASN A 288 -35.30 4.14 -5.05
C ASN A 288 -36.17 3.23 -4.19
N SER A 289 -37.36 2.88 -4.70
CA SER A 289 -38.36 2.09 -3.94
C SER A 289 -37.90 0.67 -3.63
N LEU A 290 -37.04 0.06 -4.45
CA LEU A 290 -36.50 -1.25 -4.17
C LEU A 290 -35.46 -1.15 -3.03
N TRP A 291 -34.51 -0.24 -3.13
CA TRP A 291 -33.49 -0.01 -2.07
C TRP A 291 -34.17 0.26 -0.72
N THR A 292 -35.09 1.21 -0.68
CA THR A 292 -35.80 1.58 0.57
C THR A 292 -36.70 0.49 1.14
N SER A 293 -37.01 -0.55 0.37
CA SER A 293 -37.78 -1.71 0.83
C SER A 293 -36.92 -2.85 1.39
N LEU A 294 -35.59 -2.81 1.20
CA LEU A 294 -34.69 -3.86 1.71
C LEU A 294 -34.58 -3.75 3.24
N PRO A 295 -34.62 -4.89 3.97
CA PRO A 295 -34.64 -4.90 5.44
C PRO A 295 -33.45 -4.15 6.06
N PHE A 296 -32.27 -4.26 5.45
CA PHE A 296 -31.01 -3.68 5.94
C PHE A 296 -30.76 -2.24 5.48
N SER A 297 -31.57 -1.71 4.55
CA SER A 297 -31.31 -0.39 3.95
C SER A 297 -31.38 0.77 4.95
N ALA A 298 -32.25 0.67 5.96
CA ALA A 298 -32.41 1.70 6.99
C ALA A 298 -31.23 1.74 7.98
N ASP A 299 -30.54 0.61 8.14
CA ASP A 299 -29.41 0.41 9.05
C ASP A 299 -28.07 0.27 8.27
N ALA A 300 -28.07 0.61 6.98
CA ALA A 300 -26.88 0.61 6.17
C ALA A 300 -25.83 1.62 6.69
N VAL A 301 -24.58 1.17 6.86
CA VAL A 301 -23.54 1.97 7.47
C VAL A 301 -22.48 2.36 6.44
N ARG A 302 -22.26 3.67 6.29
CA ARG A 302 -21.09 4.19 5.61
C ARG A 302 -19.90 4.17 6.59
N LEU A 303 -18.89 3.37 6.27
CA LEU A 303 -17.66 3.38 7.03
C LEU A 303 -16.92 4.71 6.87
N PRO A 304 -15.95 5.04 7.73
CA PRO A 304 -15.14 6.23 7.57
C PRO A 304 -14.54 6.33 6.16
N ASP A 305 -14.58 7.53 5.59
CA ASP A 305 -14.03 7.79 4.25
C ASP A 305 -12.52 7.52 4.21
N SER A 306 -12.02 7.25 3.01
CA SER A 306 -10.59 7.20 2.74
C SER A 306 -9.83 6.01 3.37
N ILE A 307 -10.50 4.88 3.59
CA ILE A 307 -9.87 3.58 3.80
C ILE A 307 -9.67 2.94 2.42
N TRP A 308 -8.43 2.79 1.96
CA TRP A 308 -8.19 2.26 0.62
C TRP A 308 -8.39 0.75 0.58
N MET A 309 -9.47 0.30 -0.07
CA MET A 309 -9.90 -1.11 -0.10
C MET A 309 -8.94 -2.05 -0.82
N PHE A 310 -7.99 -1.51 -1.57
CA PHE A 310 -6.92 -2.24 -2.28
C PHE A 310 -5.55 -1.91 -1.72
N GLY A 311 -5.50 -1.41 -0.48
CA GLY A 311 -4.30 -0.90 0.15
C GLY A 311 -3.38 -1.97 0.71
N GLY A 312 -2.51 -1.53 1.58
CA GLY A 312 -1.59 -2.37 2.35
C GLY A 312 -2.05 -2.57 3.80
N PRO A 313 -1.15 -3.03 4.66
CA PRO A 313 -1.47 -3.31 6.06
C PRO A 313 -1.98 -2.09 6.83
N ALA A 314 -1.54 -0.87 6.49
CA ALA A 314 -2.01 0.34 7.17
C ALA A 314 -3.50 0.59 6.91
N SER A 315 -3.96 0.52 5.65
CA SER A 315 -5.39 0.61 5.31
C SER A 315 -6.19 -0.55 5.90
N MET A 316 -5.63 -1.76 5.95
CA MET A 316 -6.35 -2.92 6.50
C MET A 316 -6.48 -2.84 8.02
N ILE A 317 -5.51 -2.31 8.74
CA ILE A 317 -5.64 -2.02 10.17
C ILE A 317 -6.75 -0.97 10.41
N GLN A 318 -6.80 0.10 9.62
CA GLN A 318 -7.91 1.06 9.70
C GLN A 318 -9.26 0.40 9.43
N PHE A 319 -9.32 -0.52 8.46
CA PHE A 319 -10.54 -1.25 8.16
C PHE A 319 -10.97 -2.16 9.33
N VAL A 320 -10.02 -2.85 9.98
CA VAL A 320 -10.28 -3.63 11.20
C VAL A 320 -10.92 -2.75 12.27
N ASP A 321 -10.31 -1.59 12.57
CA ASP A 321 -10.82 -0.65 13.58
C ASP A 321 -12.24 -0.19 13.24
N ALA A 322 -12.49 0.21 11.99
CA ALA A 322 -13.80 0.65 11.53
C ALA A 322 -14.86 -0.46 11.59
N ALA A 323 -14.49 -1.69 11.21
CA ALA A 323 -15.39 -2.85 11.26
C ALA A 323 -15.78 -3.20 12.70
N VAL A 324 -14.82 -3.17 13.62
CA VAL A 324 -15.05 -3.42 15.05
C VAL A 324 -15.92 -2.33 15.67
N GLU A 325 -15.64 -1.05 15.41
CA GLU A 325 -16.46 0.08 15.90
C GLU A 325 -17.90 -0.01 15.38
N THR A 326 -18.07 -0.41 14.12
CA THR A 326 -19.40 -0.49 13.50
C THR A 326 -20.24 -1.66 14.03
N ALA A 327 -19.60 -2.78 14.38
CA ALA A 327 -20.29 -3.99 14.81
C ALA A 327 -20.44 -4.10 16.34
N SER A 328 -19.81 -3.24 17.14
CA SER A 328 -19.83 -3.25 18.61
C SER A 328 -20.86 -2.28 19.16
#